data_3cdd36e68f0d8cb40540da350b776f36
#
_entry.id   3cdd36e68f0d8cb40540da350b776f36
#
_cell.length_a   1.000
_cell.length_b   1.000
_cell.length_c   1.000
_cell.angle_alpha   90.00
_cell.angle_beta   90.00
_cell.angle_gamma   90.00
#
_symmetry.space_group_name_H-M   'P 1'
#
loop_
_entity.id
_entity.type
_entity.pdbx_description
1 polymer ?
#
loop_
_entity_poly.entity_id
_entity_poly.type
_entity_poly.pdbx_seq_one_letter_code
_entity_poly.pdbx_strand_id
1 'polypeptide(L)'
;MINRALKTLRLYHNVKQSDLAESLSISKSYLSEIESGKKTVSFDMLEKYSKEFDIPISAMVFFSEELDNEKKNGLAEKFRLGCADKILKVLEWSVEKNEREKAKTTEER
;
A
#
# COMPACT_ATOMS: atom_id res chain seq x y z
N MET A 1 -7.36 -2.98 -9.77
CA MET A 1 -8.23 -2.49 -8.69
C MET A 1 -7.46 -2.33 -7.40
N ILE A 2 -8.06 -1.68 -6.45
CA ILE A 2 -7.41 -1.34 -5.17
C ILE A 2 -6.90 -2.59 -4.41
N ASN A 3 -7.58 -3.72 -4.56
CA ASN A 3 -7.17 -4.97 -3.90
C ASN A 3 -5.74 -5.39 -4.27
N ARG A 4 -5.34 -5.23 -5.52
CA ARG A 4 -3.98 -5.53 -5.98
C ARG A 4 -2.96 -4.59 -5.34
N ALA A 5 -3.32 -3.32 -5.24
CA ALA A 5 -2.45 -2.32 -4.62
C ALA A 5 -2.22 -2.64 -3.15
N LEU A 6 -3.27 -3.03 -2.43
CA LEU A 6 -3.17 -3.38 -1.01
C LEU A 6 -2.29 -4.62 -0.79
N LYS A 7 -2.47 -5.64 -1.62
CA LYS A 7 -1.63 -6.84 -1.55
C LYS A 7 -0.17 -6.51 -1.84
N THR A 8 0.08 -5.73 -2.89
CA THR A 8 1.43 -5.31 -3.27
C THR A 8 2.09 -4.51 -2.16
N LEU A 9 1.34 -3.61 -1.53
CA LEU A 9 1.82 -2.82 -0.41
C LEU A 9 2.27 -3.70 0.77
N ARG A 10 1.46 -4.71 1.10
CA ARG A 10 1.80 -5.67 2.15
C ARG A 10 3.09 -6.44 1.81
N LEU A 11 3.16 -6.96 0.59
CA LEU A 11 4.33 -7.73 0.15
C LEU A 11 5.60 -6.87 0.11
N TYR A 12 5.47 -5.63 -0.29
CA TYR A 12 6.59 -4.70 -0.31
C TYR A 12 7.18 -4.51 1.09
N HIS A 13 6.33 -4.44 2.11
CA HIS A 13 6.78 -4.29 3.49
C HIS A 13 7.15 -5.62 4.16
N ASN A 14 7.12 -6.72 3.43
CA ASN A 14 7.46 -8.07 3.94
C ASN A 14 6.61 -8.48 5.15
N VAL A 15 5.34 -8.08 5.15
CA VAL A 15 4.41 -8.41 6.23
C VAL A 15 3.62 -9.65 5.85
N LYS A 16 3.55 -10.61 6.76
CA LYS A 16 2.74 -11.81 6.56
C LYS A 16 1.25 -11.44 6.63
N GLN A 17 0.43 -12.16 5.85
CA GLN A 17 -1.01 -11.92 5.82
C GLN A 17 -1.64 -12.05 7.22
N SER A 18 -1.22 -13.06 8.00
CA SER A 18 -1.73 -13.25 9.36
C SER A 18 -1.37 -12.08 10.28
N ASP A 19 -0.15 -11.56 10.18
CA ASP A 19 0.30 -10.45 11.00
C ASP A 19 -0.44 -9.16 10.65
N LEU A 20 -0.64 -8.90 9.38
CA LEU A 20 -1.39 -7.72 8.95
C LEU A 20 -2.86 -7.82 9.39
N ALA A 21 -3.49 -8.98 9.26
CA ALA A 21 -4.86 -9.18 9.71
C ALA A 21 -5.00 -8.86 11.19
N GLU A 22 -4.06 -9.31 12.00
CA GLU A 22 -4.03 -9.00 13.43
C GLU A 22 -3.90 -7.49 13.68
N SER A 23 -2.99 -6.83 13.00
CA SER A 23 -2.78 -5.38 13.12
C SER A 23 -4.02 -4.58 12.72
N LEU A 24 -4.75 -5.05 11.71
CA LEU A 24 -5.98 -4.41 11.24
C LEU A 24 -7.22 -4.84 12.02
N SER A 25 -7.08 -5.74 12.98
CA SER A 25 -8.18 -6.29 13.79
C SER A 25 -9.26 -6.99 12.94
N ILE A 26 -8.82 -7.73 11.94
CA ILE A 26 -9.68 -8.53 11.08
C ILE A 26 -9.18 -9.97 11.01
N SER A 27 -10.01 -10.89 10.53
CA SER A 27 -9.59 -12.28 10.34
C SER A 27 -8.67 -12.40 9.14
N LYS A 28 -7.81 -13.41 9.15
CA LYS A 28 -6.94 -13.73 8.02
C LYS A 28 -7.76 -14.07 6.78
N SER A 29 -8.88 -14.77 6.96
CA SER A 29 -9.80 -15.11 5.86
C SER A 29 -10.39 -13.86 5.21
N TYR A 30 -10.81 -12.90 6.03
CA TYR A 30 -11.34 -11.63 5.53
C TYR A 30 -10.28 -10.85 4.75
N LEU A 31 -9.06 -10.78 5.28
CA LEU A 31 -7.96 -10.11 4.58
C LEU A 31 -7.66 -10.79 3.23
N SER A 32 -7.65 -12.12 3.21
CA SER A 32 -7.46 -12.89 1.98
C SER A 32 -8.52 -12.57 0.93
N GLU A 33 -9.78 -12.45 1.36
CA GLU A 33 -10.88 -12.07 0.47
C GLU A 33 -10.74 -10.64 -0.06
N ILE A 34 -10.28 -9.71 0.77
CA ILE A 34 -9.99 -8.34 0.34
C ILE A 34 -8.89 -8.35 -0.72
N GLU A 35 -7.79 -9.03 -0.46
CA GLU A 35 -6.65 -9.06 -1.37
C GLU A 35 -6.96 -9.76 -2.70
N SER A 36 -7.83 -10.74 -2.68
CA SER A 36 -8.24 -11.47 -3.89
C SER A 36 -9.33 -10.76 -4.70
N GLY A 37 -9.92 -9.70 -4.14
CA GLY A 37 -11.00 -8.98 -4.80
C GLY A 37 -12.39 -9.56 -4.58
N LYS A 38 -12.52 -10.60 -3.75
CA LYS A 38 -13.82 -11.20 -3.43
C LYS A 38 -14.69 -10.30 -2.56
N LYS A 39 -14.06 -9.45 -1.74
CA LYS A 39 -14.74 -8.47 -0.90
C LYS A 39 -14.36 -7.07 -1.32
N THR A 40 -15.35 -6.18 -1.30
CA THR A 40 -15.13 -4.76 -1.59
C THR A 40 -14.37 -4.11 -0.43
N VAL A 41 -13.44 -3.24 -0.77
CA VAL A 41 -12.67 -2.49 0.23
C VAL A 41 -13.45 -1.25 0.63
N SER A 42 -13.78 -1.11 1.92
CA SER A 42 -14.46 0.07 2.44
C SER A 42 -13.46 1.21 2.67
N PHE A 43 -13.97 2.42 2.76
CA PHE A 43 -13.14 3.57 3.12
C PHE A 43 -12.50 3.41 4.50
N ASP A 44 -13.25 2.86 5.46
CA ASP A 44 -12.71 2.58 6.79
C ASP A 44 -11.53 1.62 6.73
N MET A 45 -11.58 0.64 5.85
CA MET A 45 -10.46 -0.29 5.67
C MET A 45 -9.25 0.42 5.07
N LEU A 46 -9.46 1.32 4.12
CA LEU A 46 -8.38 2.13 3.55
C LEU A 46 -7.72 3.01 4.62
N GLU A 47 -8.50 3.56 5.54
CA GLU A 47 -7.97 4.32 6.66
C GLU A 47 -7.09 3.47 7.56
N LYS A 48 -7.48 2.23 7.82
CA LYS A 48 -6.68 1.28 8.60
C LYS A 48 -5.34 0.99 7.92
N TYR A 49 -5.36 0.73 6.61
CA TYR A 49 -4.14 0.52 5.84
C TYR A 49 -3.26 1.77 5.84
N SER A 50 -3.87 2.94 5.69
CA SER A 50 -3.16 4.20 5.71
C SER A 50 -2.39 4.40 7.01
N LYS A 51 -3.01 4.10 8.13
CA LYS A 51 -2.37 4.19 9.44
C LYS A 51 -1.29 3.14 9.64
N GLU A 52 -1.57 1.91 9.21
CA GLU A 52 -0.64 0.78 9.39
C GLU A 52 0.66 0.98 8.62
N PHE A 53 0.56 1.42 7.36
CA PHE A 53 1.71 1.58 6.48
C PHE A 53 2.21 3.02 6.39
N ASP A 54 1.51 3.93 7.03
CA ASP A 54 1.87 5.35 7.06
C ASP A 54 1.96 5.94 5.65
N ILE A 55 0.93 5.69 4.84
CA ILE A 55 0.81 6.13 3.46
C ILE A 55 -0.55 6.83 3.29
N PRO A 56 -0.61 8.00 2.62
CA PRO A 56 -1.91 8.65 2.36
C PRO A 56 -2.81 7.76 1.52
N ILE A 57 -4.12 7.83 1.78
CA ILE A 57 -5.12 7.10 1.00
C ILE A 57 -5.02 7.48 -0.48
N SER A 58 -4.78 8.75 -0.78
CA SER A 58 -4.61 9.23 -2.15
C SER A 58 -3.47 8.52 -2.89
N ALA A 59 -2.37 8.23 -2.19
CA ALA A 59 -1.25 7.49 -2.77
C ALA A 59 -1.63 6.04 -3.09
N MET A 60 -2.41 5.41 -2.22
CA MET A 60 -2.88 4.05 -2.45
C MET A 60 -3.82 3.98 -3.66
N VAL A 61 -4.74 4.94 -3.78
CA VAL A 61 -5.66 5.02 -4.92
C VAL A 61 -4.90 5.28 -6.20
N PHE A 62 -3.94 6.20 -6.18
CA PHE A 62 -3.10 6.51 -7.32
C PHE A 62 -2.34 5.26 -7.79
N PHE A 63 -1.73 4.53 -6.89
CA PHE A 63 -1.02 3.29 -7.21
C PHE A 63 -1.95 2.24 -7.83
N SER A 64 -3.15 2.13 -7.29
CA SER A 64 -4.18 1.24 -7.83
C SER A 64 -4.54 1.59 -9.28
N GLU A 65 -4.73 2.87 -9.58
CA GLU A 65 -5.03 3.33 -10.93
C GLU A 65 -3.90 3.02 -11.91
N GLU A 66 -2.66 3.19 -11.49
CA GLU A 66 -1.50 2.89 -12.34
C GLU A 66 -1.39 1.40 -12.66
N LEU A 67 -1.68 0.53 -11.68
CA LEU A 67 -1.71 -0.92 -11.91
C LEU A 67 -2.80 -1.31 -12.92
N ASP A 68 -3.97 -0.69 -12.83
CA ASP A 68 -5.07 -0.93 -13.77
C ASP A 68 -4.72 -0.45 -15.18
N ASN A 69 -4.07 0.69 -15.30
CA ASN A 69 -3.64 1.24 -16.58
C ASN A 69 -2.65 0.32 -17.29
N GLU A 70 -1.75 -0.32 -16.55
CA GLU A 70 -0.84 -1.31 -17.12
C GLU A 70 -1.60 -2.43 -17.84
N LYS A 71 -2.63 -2.95 -17.22
CA LYS A 71 -3.46 -4.01 -17.80
C LYS A 71 -4.19 -3.55 -19.06
N LYS A 72 -4.73 -2.33 -19.04
CA LYS A 72 -5.55 -1.81 -20.14
C LYS A 72 -4.75 -1.52 -21.40
N ASN A 73 -3.53 -1.02 -21.23
CA ASN A 73 -2.76 -0.51 -22.37
C ASN A 73 -1.77 -1.52 -22.96
N GLY A 74 -1.53 -2.64 -22.30
CA GLY A 74 -0.58 -3.65 -22.76
C GLY A 74 0.83 -3.12 -22.96
N LEU A 75 1.15 -1.99 -22.38
CA LEU A 75 2.41 -1.28 -22.56
C LEU A 75 3.29 -1.45 -21.31
N ALA A 76 3.65 -2.70 -21.03
CA ALA A 76 4.41 -3.05 -19.83
C ALA A 76 5.70 -2.26 -19.67
N GLU A 77 6.39 -1.97 -20.78
CA GLU A 77 7.64 -1.19 -20.73
C GLU A 77 7.41 0.27 -20.38
N LYS A 78 6.41 0.91 -21.01
CA LYS A 78 6.04 2.29 -20.69
C LYS A 78 5.54 2.40 -19.26
N PHE A 79 4.83 1.38 -18.80
CA PHE A 79 4.40 1.31 -17.41
C PHE A 79 5.58 1.28 -16.48
N ARG A 80 6.57 0.40 -16.73
CA ARG A 80 7.76 0.29 -15.88
C ARG A 80 8.54 1.60 -15.81
N LEU A 81 8.68 2.28 -16.94
CA LEU A 81 9.41 3.55 -17.00
C LEU A 81 8.60 4.72 -16.44
N GLY A 82 7.29 4.77 -16.76
CA GLY A 82 6.42 5.85 -16.29
C GLY A 82 6.02 5.74 -14.83
N CYS A 83 5.81 4.53 -14.33
CA CYS A 83 5.38 4.31 -12.96
C CYS A 83 6.51 4.15 -11.96
N ALA A 84 7.71 3.76 -12.42
CA ALA A 84 8.85 3.60 -11.53
C ALA A 84 9.13 4.90 -10.78
N ASP A 85 9.09 6.04 -11.45
CA ASP A 85 9.30 7.34 -10.84
C ASP A 85 8.22 7.67 -9.80
N LYS A 86 6.97 7.37 -10.11
CA LYS A 86 5.85 7.64 -9.22
C LYS A 86 5.82 6.71 -8.01
N ILE A 87 6.15 5.44 -8.24
CA ILE A 87 6.29 4.46 -7.15
C ILE A 87 7.45 4.87 -6.25
N LEU A 88 8.58 5.29 -6.84
CA LEU A 88 9.72 5.78 -6.08
C LEU A 88 9.36 6.98 -5.21
N LYS A 89 8.53 7.90 -5.71
CA LYS A 89 8.07 9.05 -4.92
C LYS A 89 7.28 8.63 -3.70
N VAL A 90 6.39 7.64 -3.84
CA VAL A 90 5.63 7.10 -2.71
C VAL A 90 6.58 6.45 -1.71
N LEU A 91 7.55 5.67 -2.20
CA LEU A 91 8.54 5.01 -1.36
C LEU A 91 9.44 6.02 -0.64
N GLU A 92 9.90 7.04 -1.35
CA GLU A 92 10.70 8.13 -0.79
C GLU A 92 9.95 8.85 0.33
N TRP A 93 8.67 9.15 0.09
CA TRP A 93 7.83 9.77 1.11
C TRP A 93 7.74 8.89 2.36
N SER A 94 7.54 7.59 2.18
CA SER A 94 7.48 6.63 3.29
C SER A 94 8.79 6.56 4.06
N VAL A 95 9.92 6.54 3.35
CA VAL A 95 11.25 6.51 3.96
C VAL A 95 11.53 7.82 4.73
N GLU A 96 11.25 8.97 4.13
CA GLU A 96 11.42 10.27 4.78
C GLU A 96 10.61 10.36 6.07
N LYS A 97 9.38 9.86 6.04
CA LYS A 97 8.52 9.88 7.22
C LYS A 97 9.08 9.00 8.33
N ASN A 98 9.59 7.82 7.99
CA ASN A 98 10.23 6.94 8.95
C ASN A 98 11.48 7.57 9.56
N GLU A 99 12.27 8.25 8.75
CA GLU A 99 13.45 8.98 9.22
C GLU A 99 13.09 10.11 10.17
N ARG A 100 12.02 10.86 9.87
CA ARG A 100 11.53 11.93 10.75
C ARG A 100 11.08 11.38 12.09
N GLU A 101 10.39 10.26 12.10
CA GLU A 101 9.95 9.61 13.32
C GLU A 101 11.14 9.12 14.16
N LYS A 102 12.15 8.55 13.52
CA LYS A 102 13.40 8.14 14.18
C LYS A 102 14.13 9.34 14.76
N ALA A 103 14.20 10.45 14.03
CA ALA A 103 14.82 11.68 14.52
C ALA A 103 14.09 12.24 15.74
N LYS A 104 12.75 12.26 15.71
CA LYS A 104 11.93 12.68 16.85
C LYS A 104 12.17 11.81 18.06
N THR A 105 12.22 10.49 17.89
CA THR A 105 12.46 9.55 18.95
C THR A 105 13.85 9.76 19.57
N THR A 106 14.83 10.08 18.75
CA THR A 106 16.19 10.37 19.21
C THR A 106 16.25 11.69 19.97
N GLU A 107 15.51 12.70 19.54
CA GLU A 107 15.46 14.01 20.22
C GLU A 107 14.77 13.95 21.59
N GLU A 108 13.82 13.07 21.78
CA GLU A 108 13.09 12.89 23.03
C GLU A 108 13.93 12.21 24.11
N ARG A 109 15.07 11.68 23.79
CA ARG A 109 16.00 11.06 24.73
C ARG A 109 17.05 12.06 25.21
#